data_f853ee62c1924b2799f1932a71758728
#
_entry.id   f853ee62c1924b2799f1932a71758728
#
_cell.length_a   1.000
_cell.length_b   1.000
_cell.length_c   1.000
_cell.angle_alpha   90.00
_cell.angle_beta   90.00
_cell.angle_gamma   90.00
#
_symmetry.space_group_name_H-M   'P 1'
#
loop_
_entity.id
_entity.type
_entity.pdbx_description
1 polymer ?
#
loop_
_entity_poly.entity_id
_entity_poly.type
_entity_poly.pdbx_seq_one_letter_code
_entity_poly.pdbx_strand_id
1 'polypeptide(L)'
;MSKFNHFIRQINDIAAEAFKEYNAAETAYKNAESKKNAFPRKNGLGYEYDAKSARYAAEYAEALAAYDKFRKNGFYNHRKRMDEVRKEFVAAVESHFTADPAALDMATLELLKSGILKPAEYNRLMDKAINDNNHTMARMIGQHAKAAAENAIDRDTATALRSVSYKSNGMNGSNYVEAFDFVTGLYDRCSRNPALYSKWDELAGEVIEKF
;
A
#
# COMPACT_ATOMS: atom_id res chain seq x y z
N MET A 1 11.35 12.95 5.73
CA MET A 1 10.04 12.45 5.24
C MET A 1 10.24 11.98 3.81
N SER A 2 9.78 10.75 3.49
CA SER A 2 9.90 10.23 2.12
C SER A 2 9.12 11.10 1.13
N LYS A 3 9.66 11.24 -0.07
CA LYS A 3 9.05 11.98 -1.20
C LYS A 3 7.66 11.45 -1.58
N PHE A 4 7.33 10.21 -1.18
CA PHE A 4 6.12 9.50 -1.55
C PHE A 4 5.05 9.46 -0.45
N ASN A 5 5.29 10.08 0.73
CA ASN A 5 4.38 10.05 1.87
C ASN A 5 2.96 10.56 1.57
N HIS A 6 2.82 11.48 0.62
CA HIS A 6 1.51 12.02 0.27
C HIS A 6 0.59 10.96 -0.37
N PHE A 7 1.13 10.03 -1.18
CA PHE A 7 0.34 8.95 -1.76
C PHE A 7 -0.19 7.98 -0.70
N ILE A 8 0.63 7.68 0.32
CA ILE A 8 0.20 6.82 1.42
C ILE A 8 -0.87 7.49 2.27
N ARG A 9 -0.75 8.80 2.52
CA ARG A 9 -1.81 9.56 3.20
C ARG A 9 -3.12 9.51 2.42
N GLN A 10 -3.08 9.69 1.11
CA GLN A 10 -4.27 9.57 0.25
C GLN A 10 -4.92 8.18 0.38
N ILE A 11 -4.13 7.10 0.39
CA ILE A 11 -4.68 5.74 0.59
C ILE A 11 -5.34 5.61 1.97
N ASN A 12 -4.70 6.13 3.03
CA ASN A 12 -5.26 6.10 4.37
C ASN A 12 -6.56 6.89 4.47
N ASP A 13 -6.61 8.07 3.85
CA ASP A 13 -7.81 8.91 3.83
C ASP A 13 -8.96 8.20 3.09
N ILE A 14 -8.67 7.56 1.94
CA ILE A 14 -9.66 6.77 1.19
C ILE A 14 -10.15 5.58 2.02
N ALA A 15 -9.26 4.88 2.73
CA ALA A 15 -9.63 3.78 3.60
C ALA A 15 -10.51 4.27 4.75
N ALA A 16 -10.11 5.34 5.43
CA ALA A 16 -10.87 5.93 6.54
C ALA A 16 -12.28 6.37 6.10
N GLU A 17 -12.40 7.01 4.94
CA GLU A 17 -13.68 7.40 4.35
C GLU A 17 -14.57 6.18 4.09
N ALA A 18 -14.04 5.14 3.43
CA ALA A 18 -14.77 3.92 3.12
C ALA A 18 -15.33 3.23 4.37
N PHE A 19 -14.51 3.11 5.42
CA PHE A 19 -14.96 2.45 6.65
C PHE A 19 -15.86 3.33 7.51
N LYS A 20 -15.73 4.66 7.44
CA LYS A 20 -16.68 5.59 8.05
C LYS A 20 -18.06 5.45 7.41
N GLU A 21 -18.15 5.41 6.08
CA GLU A 21 -19.41 5.22 5.35
C GLU A 21 -20.02 3.84 5.64
N TYR A 22 -19.20 2.77 5.64
CA TYR A 22 -19.64 1.43 6.00
C TYR A 22 -20.24 1.39 7.41
N ASN A 23 -19.52 1.91 8.41
CA ASN A 23 -19.98 1.90 9.81
C ASN A 23 -21.24 2.73 10.00
N ALA A 24 -21.38 3.85 9.28
CA ALA A 24 -22.60 4.65 9.32
C ALA A 24 -23.81 3.87 8.76
N ALA A 25 -23.64 3.21 7.61
CA ALA A 25 -24.68 2.41 6.98
C ALA A 25 -25.04 1.18 7.85
N GLU A 26 -24.05 0.47 8.40
CA GLU A 26 -24.26 -0.68 9.29
C GLU A 26 -24.98 -0.27 10.58
N THR A 27 -24.60 0.86 11.18
CA THR A 27 -25.22 1.39 12.40
C THR A 27 -26.68 1.79 12.14
N ALA A 28 -26.94 2.48 11.03
CA ALA A 28 -28.31 2.84 10.65
C ALA A 28 -29.18 1.59 10.44
N TYR A 29 -28.65 0.58 9.75
CA TYR A 29 -29.34 -0.69 9.54
C TYR A 29 -29.65 -1.39 10.88
N LYS A 30 -28.66 -1.59 11.76
CA LYS A 30 -28.83 -2.23 13.07
C LYS A 30 -29.83 -1.50 13.98
N ASN A 31 -29.80 -0.16 13.94
CA ASN A 31 -30.74 0.66 14.72
C ASN A 31 -32.18 0.52 14.19
N ALA A 32 -32.37 0.53 12.87
CA ALA A 32 -33.67 0.35 12.26
C ALA A 32 -34.23 -1.07 12.49
N GLU A 33 -33.36 -2.10 12.41
CA GLU A 33 -33.69 -3.49 12.72
C GLU A 33 -34.13 -3.65 14.18
N SER A 34 -33.39 -3.06 15.13
CA SER A 34 -33.72 -3.08 16.54
C SER A 34 -35.07 -2.44 16.81
N LYS A 35 -35.34 -1.24 16.25
CA LYS A 35 -36.64 -0.56 16.37
C LYS A 35 -37.79 -1.41 15.85
N LYS A 36 -37.62 -1.99 14.65
CA LYS A 36 -38.62 -2.88 14.02
C LYS A 36 -38.89 -4.11 14.88
N ASN A 37 -37.85 -4.74 15.43
CA ASN A 37 -37.96 -5.97 16.23
C ASN A 37 -38.50 -5.74 17.65
N ALA A 38 -38.17 -4.58 18.25
CA ALA A 38 -38.67 -4.20 19.58
C ALA A 38 -40.15 -3.79 19.57
N PHE A 39 -40.71 -3.50 18.39
CA PHE A 39 -42.10 -3.11 18.28
C PHE A 39 -43.04 -4.31 18.46
N PRO A 40 -43.87 -4.33 19.51
CA PRO A 40 -44.66 -5.50 19.86
C PRO A 40 -45.64 -5.88 18.75
N ARG A 41 -45.62 -7.13 18.34
CA ARG A 41 -46.62 -7.71 17.43
C ARG A 41 -47.89 -7.98 18.20
N LYS A 42 -48.76 -6.98 18.35
CA LYS A 42 -50.11 -7.19 18.90
C LYS A 42 -51.14 -7.03 17.82
N ASN A 43 -51.92 -8.05 17.58
CA ASN A 43 -53.04 -8.03 16.68
C ASN A 43 -54.15 -7.12 17.29
N GLY A 44 -54.65 -6.13 16.53
CA GLY A 44 -55.86 -5.44 16.86
C GLY A 44 -55.72 -4.16 17.72
N LEU A 45 -54.64 -3.38 17.59
CA LEU A 45 -54.43 -2.16 18.38
C LEU A 45 -54.84 -0.85 17.69
N GLY A 46 -55.46 -0.90 16.50
CA GLY A 46 -55.96 0.27 15.82
C GLY A 46 -54.96 1.03 14.96
N TYR A 47 -55.44 2.07 14.27
CA TYR A 47 -54.78 2.81 13.20
C TYR A 47 -53.40 3.38 13.56
N GLU A 48 -53.20 3.90 14.78
CA GLU A 48 -51.93 4.47 15.21
C GLU A 48 -50.82 3.42 15.33
N TYR A 49 -51.18 2.21 15.78
CA TYR A 49 -50.27 1.08 15.84
C TYR A 49 -49.81 0.65 14.46
N ASP A 50 -50.76 0.52 13.53
CA ASP A 50 -50.47 0.07 12.16
C ASP A 50 -49.64 1.11 11.40
N ALA A 51 -49.92 2.40 11.59
CA ALA A 51 -49.12 3.49 11.01
C ALA A 51 -47.66 3.49 11.53
N LYS A 52 -47.45 3.29 12.83
CA LYS A 52 -46.14 3.25 13.45
C LYS A 52 -45.36 1.99 13.04
N SER A 53 -46.04 0.86 12.94
CA SER A 53 -45.45 -0.40 12.45
C SER A 53 -45.00 -0.27 10.99
N ALA A 54 -45.86 0.33 10.13
CA ALA A 54 -45.51 0.58 8.73
C ALA A 54 -44.31 1.53 8.59
N ARG A 55 -44.24 2.55 9.42
CA ARG A 55 -43.12 3.49 9.43
C ARG A 55 -41.79 2.78 9.79
N TYR A 56 -41.76 1.96 10.85
CA TYR A 56 -40.53 1.21 11.23
C TYR A 56 -40.15 0.19 10.18
N ALA A 57 -41.11 -0.43 9.48
CA ALA A 57 -40.84 -1.33 8.39
C ALA A 57 -40.19 -0.59 7.19
N ALA A 58 -40.67 0.63 6.88
CA ALA A 58 -40.14 1.47 5.82
C ALA A 58 -38.73 1.95 6.17
N GLU A 59 -38.50 2.46 7.39
CA GLU A 59 -37.17 2.88 7.88
C GLU A 59 -36.15 1.70 7.80
N TYR A 60 -36.55 0.50 8.17
CA TYR A 60 -35.73 -0.70 8.05
C TYR A 60 -35.41 -1.04 6.59
N ALA A 61 -36.39 -1.02 5.70
CA ALA A 61 -36.19 -1.34 4.28
C ALA A 61 -35.23 -0.34 3.62
N GLU A 62 -35.33 0.94 3.94
CA GLU A 62 -34.46 2.00 3.44
C GLU A 62 -33.02 1.80 3.96
N ALA A 63 -32.85 1.59 5.26
CA ALA A 63 -31.55 1.38 5.88
C ALA A 63 -30.87 0.09 5.37
N LEU A 64 -31.62 -0.99 5.18
CA LEU A 64 -31.13 -2.23 4.58
C LEU A 64 -30.67 -2.01 3.13
N ALA A 65 -31.48 -1.31 2.33
CA ALA A 65 -31.13 -1.02 0.94
C ALA A 65 -29.84 -0.18 0.83
N ALA A 66 -29.67 0.82 1.71
CA ALA A 66 -28.46 1.64 1.78
C ALA A 66 -27.22 0.80 2.18
N TYR A 67 -27.36 -0.05 3.20
CA TYR A 67 -26.31 -0.94 3.64
C TYR A 67 -25.89 -1.95 2.55
N ASP A 68 -26.87 -2.59 1.89
CA ASP A 68 -26.61 -3.52 0.80
C ASP A 68 -25.98 -2.84 -0.42
N LYS A 69 -26.42 -1.62 -0.75
CA LYS A 69 -25.81 -0.81 -1.82
C LYS A 69 -24.35 -0.52 -1.51
N PHE A 70 -24.04 -0.13 -0.27
CA PHE A 70 -22.66 0.11 0.13
C PHE A 70 -21.84 -1.17 0.05
N ARG A 71 -22.33 -2.30 0.58
CA ARG A 71 -21.62 -3.58 0.53
C ARG A 71 -21.31 -4.06 -0.89
N LYS A 72 -22.22 -3.79 -1.83
CA LYS A 72 -22.01 -4.17 -3.24
C LYS A 72 -21.00 -3.28 -3.95
N ASN A 73 -21.07 -1.98 -3.74
CA ASN A 73 -20.38 -1.02 -4.60
C ASN A 73 -19.45 -0.07 -3.83
N GLY A 74 -19.70 0.20 -2.54
CA GLY A 74 -18.97 1.20 -1.76
C GLY A 74 -17.46 0.89 -1.70
N PHE A 75 -17.12 -0.27 -1.19
CA PHE A 75 -15.71 -0.69 -1.11
C PHE A 75 -15.04 -0.77 -2.49
N TYR A 76 -15.76 -1.21 -3.52
CA TYR A 76 -15.24 -1.25 -4.87
C TYR A 76 -14.96 0.14 -5.45
N ASN A 77 -15.83 1.11 -5.18
CA ASN A 77 -15.62 2.49 -5.64
C ASN A 77 -14.40 3.14 -4.97
N HIS A 78 -14.23 2.93 -3.67
CA HIS A 78 -13.05 3.41 -2.96
C HIS A 78 -11.77 2.68 -3.45
N ARG A 79 -11.85 1.38 -3.75
CA ARG A 79 -10.73 0.63 -4.33
C ARG A 79 -10.30 1.17 -5.69
N LYS A 80 -11.24 1.57 -6.54
CA LYS A 80 -10.92 2.26 -7.80
C LYS A 80 -10.14 3.55 -7.58
N ARG A 81 -10.55 4.37 -6.60
CA ARG A 81 -9.81 5.60 -6.24
C ARG A 81 -8.38 5.27 -5.80
N MET A 82 -8.19 4.20 -5.03
CA MET A 82 -6.85 3.72 -4.66
C MET A 82 -6.03 3.26 -5.86
N ASP A 83 -6.66 2.63 -6.86
CA ASP A 83 -5.99 2.23 -8.10
C ASP A 83 -5.53 3.42 -8.94
N GLU A 84 -6.27 4.54 -8.92
CA GLU A 84 -5.85 5.79 -9.55
C GLU A 84 -4.63 6.38 -8.84
N VAL A 85 -4.67 6.46 -7.51
CA VAL A 85 -3.52 6.88 -6.69
C VAL A 85 -2.31 5.98 -6.94
N ARG A 86 -2.52 4.65 -7.09
CA ARG A 86 -1.46 3.70 -7.42
C ARG A 86 -0.79 4.00 -8.75
N LYS A 87 -1.56 4.33 -9.77
CA LYS A 87 -1.00 4.68 -11.10
C LYS A 87 -0.10 5.90 -11.02
N GLU A 88 -0.55 6.95 -10.32
CA GLU A 88 0.23 8.15 -10.11
C GLU A 88 1.48 7.88 -9.28
N PHE A 89 1.34 7.07 -8.23
CA PHE A 89 2.46 6.65 -7.38
C PHE A 89 3.52 5.88 -8.16
N VAL A 90 3.13 4.86 -8.94
CA VAL A 90 4.06 4.07 -9.76
C VAL A 90 4.79 4.97 -10.75
N ALA A 91 4.09 5.87 -11.44
CA ALA A 91 4.70 6.81 -12.35
C ALA A 91 5.70 7.75 -11.65
N ALA A 92 5.37 8.21 -10.43
CA ALA A 92 6.27 9.05 -9.63
C ALA A 92 7.52 8.28 -9.18
N VAL A 93 7.36 7.02 -8.77
CA VAL A 93 8.48 6.12 -8.41
C VAL A 93 9.37 5.87 -9.63
N GLU A 94 8.80 5.48 -10.75
CA GLU A 94 9.54 5.25 -11.99
C GLU A 94 10.32 6.50 -12.43
N SER A 95 9.67 7.66 -12.42
CA SER A 95 10.31 8.94 -12.75
C SER A 95 11.48 9.25 -11.80
N HIS A 96 11.29 9.00 -10.49
CA HIS A 96 12.34 9.27 -9.50
C HIS A 96 13.54 8.34 -9.64
N PHE A 97 13.30 7.07 -9.96
CA PHE A 97 14.36 6.06 -10.11
C PHE A 97 14.78 5.83 -11.56
N THR A 98 14.35 6.67 -12.50
CA THR A 98 14.84 6.62 -13.88
C THR A 98 16.34 6.85 -13.93
N ALA A 99 17.06 6.04 -14.70
CA ALA A 99 18.50 6.19 -14.88
C ALA A 99 18.81 7.54 -15.54
N ASP A 100 19.67 8.31 -14.93
CA ASP A 100 20.17 9.60 -15.45
C ASP A 100 21.60 9.41 -15.97
N PRO A 101 21.84 9.51 -17.30
CA PRO A 101 23.19 9.42 -17.85
C PRO A 101 24.14 10.48 -17.30
N ALA A 102 23.63 11.66 -16.93
CA ALA A 102 24.46 12.74 -16.37
C ALA A 102 24.95 12.42 -14.95
N ALA A 103 24.28 11.50 -14.25
CA ALA A 103 24.68 11.05 -12.92
C ALA A 103 25.77 9.94 -12.95
N LEU A 104 26.24 9.54 -14.14
CA LEU A 104 27.29 8.53 -14.28
C LEU A 104 28.66 9.13 -13.99
N ASP A 105 29.35 8.58 -13.01
CA ASP A 105 30.79 8.80 -12.79
C ASP A 105 31.61 7.85 -13.68
N MET A 106 32.11 8.40 -14.78
CA MET A 106 32.85 7.62 -15.79
C MET A 106 34.12 6.99 -15.22
N ALA A 107 34.81 7.66 -14.29
CA ALA A 107 36.03 7.11 -13.67
C ALA A 107 35.69 5.86 -12.82
N THR A 108 34.62 5.94 -12.03
CA THR A 108 34.13 4.78 -11.28
C THR A 108 33.66 3.68 -12.24
N LEU A 109 33.06 4.00 -13.36
CA LEU A 109 32.58 3.02 -14.34
C LEU A 109 33.73 2.27 -15.00
N GLU A 110 34.84 2.94 -15.31
CA GLU A 110 36.07 2.31 -15.82
C GLU A 110 36.72 1.38 -14.79
N LEU A 111 36.74 1.78 -13.51
CA LEU A 111 37.19 0.90 -12.43
C LEU A 111 36.30 -0.36 -12.29
N LEU A 112 34.99 -0.21 -12.40
CA LEU A 112 34.07 -1.36 -12.38
C LEU A 112 34.33 -2.32 -13.54
N LYS A 113 34.55 -1.79 -14.74
CA LYS A 113 34.84 -2.57 -15.96
C LYS A 113 36.20 -3.26 -15.91
N SER A 114 37.16 -2.72 -15.20
CA SER A 114 38.52 -3.30 -15.10
C SER A 114 38.56 -4.66 -14.39
N GLY A 115 37.52 -4.95 -13.59
CA GLY A 115 37.44 -6.22 -12.84
C GLY A 115 38.44 -6.39 -11.72
N ILE A 116 39.20 -5.34 -11.37
CA ILE A 116 40.25 -5.40 -10.34
C ILE A 116 39.74 -5.15 -8.91
N LEU A 117 38.50 -4.69 -8.78
CA LEU A 117 37.94 -4.29 -7.49
C LEU A 117 37.70 -5.48 -6.57
N LYS A 118 38.03 -5.31 -5.30
CA LYS A 118 37.72 -6.26 -4.22
C LYS A 118 36.28 -6.02 -3.71
N PRO A 119 35.66 -7.02 -3.06
CA PRO A 119 34.30 -6.87 -2.52
C PRO A 119 34.12 -5.66 -1.59
N ALA A 120 35.13 -5.36 -0.76
CA ALA A 120 35.11 -4.21 0.13
C ALA A 120 35.08 -2.86 -0.63
N GLU A 121 35.72 -2.80 -1.80
CA GLU A 121 35.73 -1.60 -2.63
C GLU A 121 34.36 -1.40 -3.34
N TYR A 122 33.79 -2.49 -3.86
CA TYR A 122 32.40 -2.47 -4.35
C TYR A 122 31.42 -1.95 -3.28
N ASN A 123 31.58 -2.42 -2.03
CA ASN A 123 30.70 -1.97 -0.95
C ASN A 123 30.87 -0.48 -0.65
N ARG A 124 32.11 0.04 -0.62
CA ARG A 124 32.38 1.47 -0.40
C ARG A 124 31.80 2.35 -1.52
N LEU A 125 31.93 1.91 -2.78
CA LEU A 125 31.35 2.61 -3.92
C LEU A 125 29.81 2.60 -3.84
N MET A 126 29.22 1.48 -3.45
CA MET A 126 27.76 1.37 -3.24
C MET A 126 27.29 2.29 -2.13
N ASP A 127 27.95 2.27 -0.96
CA ASP A 127 27.58 3.13 0.17
C ASP A 127 27.71 4.62 -0.19
N LYS A 128 28.74 4.99 -0.96
CA LYS A 128 28.86 6.35 -1.50
C LYS A 128 27.71 6.70 -2.43
N ALA A 129 27.38 5.84 -3.40
CA ALA A 129 26.29 6.09 -4.33
C ALA A 129 24.94 6.22 -3.62
N ILE A 130 24.70 5.43 -2.57
CA ILE A 130 23.48 5.52 -1.73
C ILE A 130 23.46 6.84 -0.97
N ASN A 131 24.55 7.23 -0.32
CA ASN A 131 24.65 8.46 0.46
C ASN A 131 24.47 9.70 -0.43
N ASP A 132 25.00 9.66 -1.66
CA ASP A 132 24.88 10.72 -2.65
C ASP A 132 23.51 10.70 -3.37
N ASN A 133 22.64 9.77 -2.99
CA ASN A 133 21.31 9.53 -3.64
C ASN A 133 21.45 9.31 -5.17
N ASN A 134 22.59 8.76 -5.61
CA ASN A 134 22.86 8.47 -7.02
C ASN A 134 22.37 7.08 -7.40
N HIS A 135 21.07 6.97 -7.70
CA HIS A 135 20.42 5.71 -8.05
C HIS A 135 21.03 5.06 -9.30
N THR A 136 21.46 5.88 -10.27
CA THR A 136 22.08 5.37 -11.52
C THR A 136 23.37 4.66 -11.24
N MET A 137 24.29 5.29 -10.49
CA MET A 137 25.55 4.65 -10.10
C MET A 137 25.34 3.45 -9.20
N ALA A 138 24.43 3.51 -8.23
CA ALA A 138 24.14 2.37 -7.36
C ALA A 138 23.67 1.14 -8.17
N ARG A 139 22.83 1.33 -9.18
CA ARG A 139 22.39 0.25 -10.08
C ARG A 139 23.52 -0.30 -10.92
N MET A 140 24.39 0.55 -11.46
CA MET A 140 25.57 0.12 -12.21
C MET A 140 26.54 -0.68 -11.35
N ILE A 141 26.85 -0.20 -10.15
CA ILE A 141 27.68 -0.92 -9.20
C ILE A 141 27.08 -2.30 -8.85
N GLY A 142 25.77 -2.36 -8.61
CA GLY A 142 25.05 -3.60 -8.31
C GLY A 142 25.11 -4.61 -9.46
N GLN A 143 24.97 -4.17 -10.71
CA GLN A 143 25.10 -5.04 -11.88
C GLN A 143 26.52 -5.58 -12.03
N HIS A 144 27.53 -4.74 -11.89
CA HIS A 144 28.95 -5.18 -11.95
C HIS A 144 29.30 -6.11 -10.78
N ALA A 145 28.80 -5.84 -9.56
CA ALA A 145 28.99 -6.72 -8.42
C ALA A 145 28.34 -8.11 -8.64
N LYS A 146 27.15 -8.14 -9.26
CA LYS A 146 26.48 -9.40 -9.63
C LYS A 146 27.33 -10.21 -10.62
N ALA A 147 27.78 -9.58 -11.69
CA ALA A 147 28.62 -10.23 -12.70
C ALA A 147 29.95 -10.72 -12.09
N ALA A 148 30.57 -9.94 -11.22
CA ALA A 148 31.78 -10.33 -10.49
C ALA A 148 31.54 -11.51 -9.53
N ALA A 149 30.36 -11.57 -8.88
CA ALA A 149 29.97 -12.68 -8.01
C ALA A 149 29.78 -14.01 -8.75
N GLU A 150 29.32 -13.95 -10.00
CA GLU A 150 29.13 -15.12 -10.87
C GLU A 150 30.48 -15.70 -11.33
N ASN A 151 31.53 -14.88 -11.40
CA ASN A 151 32.87 -15.25 -11.78
C ASN A 151 33.84 -15.48 -10.57
N ALA A 152 33.37 -15.32 -9.35
CA ALA A 152 34.17 -15.48 -8.15
C ALA A 152 34.52 -16.96 -7.91
N ILE A 153 35.80 -17.22 -7.61
CA ILE A 153 36.31 -18.58 -7.39
C ILE A 153 35.89 -19.12 -6.00
N ASP A 154 35.86 -18.24 -5.00
CA ASP A 154 35.53 -18.63 -3.64
C ASP A 154 34.12 -18.13 -3.24
N ARG A 155 33.51 -18.89 -2.32
CA ARG A 155 32.13 -18.66 -1.88
C ARG A 155 31.95 -17.36 -1.08
N ASP A 156 32.98 -16.98 -0.30
CA ASP A 156 32.88 -15.82 0.59
C ASP A 156 32.95 -14.53 -0.24
N THR A 157 33.83 -14.45 -1.23
CA THR A 157 33.86 -13.37 -2.22
C THR A 157 32.57 -13.28 -2.98
N ALA A 158 32.01 -14.40 -3.49
CA ALA A 158 30.74 -14.43 -4.18
C ALA A 158 29.60 -13.91 -3.29
N THR A 159 29.55 -14.31 -2.02
CA THR A 159 28.54 -13.89 -1.06
C THR A 159 28.64 -12.40 -0.75
N ALA A 160 29.84 -11.88 -0.53
CA ALA A 160 30.07 -10.47 -0.29
C ALA A 160 29.63 -9.60 -1.48
N LEU A 161 29.95 -9.99 -2.71
CA LEU A 161 29.56 -9.29 -3.93
C LEU A 161 28.04 -9.35 -4.17
N ARG A 162 27.38 -10.50 -3.90
CA ARG A 162 25.92 -10.60 -3.93
C ARG A 162 25.25 -9.66 -2.93
N SER A 163 25.82 -9.52 -1.73
CA SER A 163 25.32 -8.56 -0.74
C SER A 163 25.31 -7.12 -1.28
N VAL A 164 26.37 -6.71 -1.99
CA VAL A 164 26.42 -5.40 -2.65
C VAL A 164 25.35 -5.29 -3.73
N SER A 165 25.17 -6.32 -4.55
CA SER A 165 24.13 -6.34 -5.57
C SER A 165 22.72 -6.22 -4.97
N TYR A 166 22.45 -6.88 -3.82
CA TYR A 166 21.16 -6.75 -3.13
C TYR A 166 20.88 -5.33 -2.61
N LYS A 167 21.90 -4.60 -2.15
CA LYS A 167 21.75 -3.19 -1.77
C LYS A 167 21.21 -2.34 -2.92
N SER A 168 21.60 -2.63 -4.18
CA SER A 168 21.14 -1.89 -5.34
C SER A 168 19.66 -2.11 -5.67
N ASN A 169 19.08 -3.24 -5.24
CA ASN A 169 17.66 -3.53 -5.53
C ASN A 169 16.71 -2.53 -4.84
N GLY A 170 17.10 -1.99 -3.68
CA GLY A 170 16.35 -0.89 -3.05
C GLY A 170 16.39 0.43 -3.83
N MET A 171 17.29 0.56 -4.80
CA MET A 171 17.51 1.78 -5.57
C MET A 171 16.77 1.80 -6.92
N ASN A 172 15.84 0.89 -7.14
CA ASN A 172 14.96 0.84 -8.33
C ASN A 172 13.50 1.17 -8.02
N GLY A 173 13.18 1.42 -6.75
CA GLY A 173 11.84 1.77 -6.31
C GLY A 173 10.87 0.59 -6.10
N SER A 174 11.26 -0.66 -6.41
CA SER A 174 10.37 -1.83 -6.27
C SER A 174 9.84 -1.99 -4.85
N ASN A 175 10.68 -1.75 -3.84
CA ASN A 175 10.29 -1.84 -2.44
C ASN A 175 9.14 -0.89 -2.07
N TYR A 176 9.11 0.30 -2.69
CA TYR A 176 8.02 1.26 -2.48
C TYR A 176 6.72 0.76 -3.09
N VAL A 177 6.79 0.19 -4.32
CA VAL A 177 5.61 -0.37 -4.99
C VAL A 177 5.07 -1.58 -4.23
N GLU A 178 5.93 -2.49 -3.78
CA GLU A 178 5.55 -3.65 -2.97
C GLU A 178 4.88 -3.23 -1.64
N ALA A 179 5.44 -2.22 -0.97
CA ALA A 179 4.88 -1.70 0.26
C ALA A 179 3.51 -1.03 0.03
N PHE A 180 3.36 -0.28 -1.07
CA PHE A 180 2.07 0.29 -1.46
C PHE A 180 1.03 -0.80 -1.75
N ASP A 181 1.42 -1.83 -2.51
CA ASP A 181 0.55 -2.97 -2.84
C ASP A 181 0.15 -3.77 -1.60
N PHE A 182 1.02 -3.85 -0.60
CA PHE A 182 0.67 -4.45 0.69
C PHE A 182 -0.46 -3.68 1.38
N VAL A 183 -0.39 -2.34 1.45
CA VAL A 183 -1.43 -1.51 2.10
C VAL A 183 -2.76 -1.61 1.35
N THR A 184 -2.74 -1.58 0.02
CA THR A 184 -3.96 -1.78 -0.77
C THR A 184 -4.52 -3.21 -0.64
N GLY A 185 -3.67 -4.21 -0.54
CA GLY A 185 -4.06 -5.60 -0.25
C GLY A 185 -4.64 -5.77 1.17
N LEU A 186 -4.18 -4.98 2.13
CA LEU A 186 -4.78 -4.90 3.47
C LEU A 186 -6.20 -4.33 3.40
N TYR A 187 -6.41 -3.26 2.62
CA TYR A 187 -7.74 -2.72 2.37
C TYR A 187 -8.70 -3.78 1.80
N ASP A 188 -8.25 -4.56 0.81
CA ASP A 188 -9.03 -5.63 0.22
C ASP A 188 -9.40 -6.73 1.24
N ARG A 189 -8.55 -7.00 2.21
CA ARG A 189 -8.84 -7.91 3.33
C ARG A 189 -9.86 -7.31 4.30
N CYS A 190 -9.70 -6.06 4.67
CA CYS A 190 -10.62 -5.34 5.54
C CYS A 190 -12.00 -5.17 4.88
N SER A 191 -12.08 -4.93 3.58
CA SER A 191 -13.36 -4.83 2.85
C SER A 191 -14.18 -6.13 2.88
N ARG A 192 -13.51 -7.29 2.91
CA ARG A 192 -14.16 -8.60 3.06
C ARG A 192 -14.52 -8.91 4.52
N ASN A 193 -13.73 -8.42 5.47
CA ASN A 193 -13.96 -8.55 6.89
C ASN A 193 -13.77 -7.20 7.60
N PRO A 194 -14.81 -6.34 7.65
CA PRO A 194 -14.71 -4.99 8.19
C PRO A 194 -14.25 -4.90 9.64
N ALA A 195 -14.42 -5.97 10.44
CA ALA A 195 -13.92 -6.02 11.80
C ALA A 195 -12.39 -5.88 11.90
N LEU A 196 -11.66 -6.26 10.83
CA LEU A 196 -10.20 -6.12 10.77
C LEU A 196 -9.74 -4.66 10.68
N TYR A 197 -10.62 -3.74 10.27
CA TYR A 197 -10.26 -2.33 10.17
C TYR A 197 -9.90 -1.70 11.50
N SER A 198 -10.42 -2.21 12.61
CA SER A 198 -10.01 -1.75 13.95
C SER A 198 -8.50 -1.93 14.22
N LYS A 199 -7.84 -2.78 13.45
CA LYS A 199 -6.39 -3.03 13.50
C LYS A 199 -5.61 -2.39 12.35
N TRP A 200 -6.26 -1.50 11.59
CA TRP A 200 -5.64 -0.87 10.41
C TRP A 200 -4.34 -0.16 10.76
N ASP A 201 -4.34 0.66 11.79
CA ASP A 201 -3.16 1.44 12.20
C ASP A 201 -2.01 0.54 12.67
N GLU A 202 -2.32 -0.58 13.32
CA GLU A 202 -1.33 -1.58 13.72
C GLU A 202 -0.73 -2.29 12.48
N LEU A 203 -1.59 -2.74 11.56
CA LEU A 203 -1.18 -3.54 10.41
C LEU A 203 -0.55 -2.72 9.27
N ALA A 204 -1.00 -1.48 9.08
CA ALA A 204 -0.49 -0.58 8.06
C ALA A 204 0.66 0.29 8.58
N GLY A 205 0.68 0.61 9.89
CA GLY A 205 1.62 1.56 10.50
C GLY A 205 3.08 1.22 10.24
N GLU A 206 3.49 -0.03 10.46
CA GLU A 206 4.87 -0.48 10.20
C GLU A 206 5.33 -0.30 8.75
N VAL A 207 4.39 -0.36 7.81
CA VAL A 207 4.69 -0.19 6.38
C VAL A 207 4.71 1.29 6.04
N ILE A 208 3.79 2.06 6.60
CA ILE A 208 3.66 3.51 6.37
C ILE A 208 4.88 4.27 6.89
N GLU A 209 5.45 3.84 8.01
CA GLU A 209 6.67 4.44 8.57
C GLU A 209 7.90 4.31 7.67
N LYS A 210 7.89 3.35 6.74
CA LYS A 210 8.98 3.12 5.78
C LYS A 210 8.93 4.06 4.57
N PHE A 211 7.82 4.74 4.35
CA PHE A 211 7.65 5.74 3.30
C PHE A 211 8.09 7.13 3.78
#